data_beeb29a6e28cdc3b72789dafac3f0b6c
#
_entry.id   beeb29a6e28cdc3b72789dafac3f0b6c
#
_cell.length_a   1.000
_cell.length_b   1.000
_cell.length_c   1.000
_cell.angle_alpha   90.00
_cell.angle_beta   90.00
_cell.angle_gamma   90.00
#
_symmetry.space_group_name_H-M   'P 1'
#
loop_
_entity.id
_entity.type
_entity.pdbx_description
1 polymer ?
#
loop_
_entity_poly.entity_id
_entity_poly.type
_entity_poly.pdbx_seq_one_letter_code
_entity_poly.pdbx_strand_id
1 'polypeptide(L)'
;MSQSLNIDTSGVNDSILRVQAENDALVQRVNEQISLEIFDATDETVLKQLVEGLGDPRGLVRLRFAETLGEIGEAATPFLIEALKNHSNVVVRRAAAKTLTIIADPRAVPDLLQAFLNDEDTVVRSSAAGALARTGEASVPALLDILASDEHPQDIKGHAAWALAFIGSEAADYLYKALNAASLDVRCAVIGALGHVAQEQSDEKSCNLLVSALTDPEALIRTEAAAALGQVNYPPSVPHLILALHDSDLDVRKAAINSLGKIGDRAANEPLQALLNDEQEVVRILAKLAIAQIERQSQEDDW
;
A
#
# COMPACT_ATOMS: atom_id res chain seq x y z
N MET A 1 -37.37 49.05 9.99
CA MET A 1 -37.25 48.33 11.28
C MET A 1 -36.71 46.94 11.00
N SER A 2 -35.42 46.79 11.19
CA SER A 2 -34.70 45.56 10.95
C SER A 2 -34.53 44.86 12.30
N GLN A 3 -35.30 43.78 12.54
CA GLN A 3 -35.13 42.94 13.72
C GLN A 3 -33.95 41.99 13.44
N SER A 4 -32.81 42.28 14.05
CA SER A 4 -31.71 41.34 14.16
C SER A 4 -32.13 40.20 15.09
N LEU A 5 -32.33 39.00 14.56
CA LEU A 5 -32.41 37.77 15.32
C LEU A 5 -31.10 37.53 16.05
N ASN A 6 -31.06 37.86 17.33
CA ASN A 6 -30.01 37.40 18.25
C ASN A 6 -30.22 35.90 18.46
N ILE A 7 -29.50 35.07 17.70
CA ILE A 7 -29.41 33.64 17.99
C ILE A 7 -28.54 33.52 19.24
N ASP A 8 -29.11 33.01 20.31
CA ASP A 8 -28.40 32.72 21.55
C ASP A 8 -27.35 31.61 21.32
N THR A 9 -26.14 32.02 21.02
CA THR A 9 -24.99 31.12 20.74
C THR A 9 -24.32 30.63 22.03
N SER A 10 -24.70 31.13 23.21
CA SER A 10 -24.08 30.79 24.49
C SER A 10 -24.35 29.34 24.89
N GLY A 11 -25.59 28.89 24.77
CA GLY A 11 -25.98 27.51 25.11
C GLY A 11 -25.38 26.44 24.18
N VAL A 12 -25.13 26.79 22.90
CA VAL A 12 -24.49 25.89 21.94
C VAL A 12 -23.00 25.72 22.27
N ASN A 13 -22.32 26.82 22.62
CA ASN A 13 -20.90 26.78 23.03
C ASN A 13 -20.71 25.95 24.30
N ASP A 14 -21.57 26.11 25.29
CA ASP A 14 -21.45 25.36 26.56
C ASP A 14 -21.67 23.85 26.35
N SER A 15 -22.59 23.46 25.46
CA SER A 15 -22.79 22.03 25.15
C SER A 15 -21.59 21.41 24.43
N ILE A 16 -20.96 22.14 23.50
CA ILE A 16 -19.74 21.68 22.80
C ILE A 16 -18.58 21.50 23.76
N LEU A 17 -18.34 22.48 24.63
CA LEU A 17 -17.28 22.43 25.62
C LEU A 17 -17.45 21.27 26.60
N ARG A 18 -18.71 20.98 26.97
CA ARG A 18 -19.03 19.84 27.84
C ARG A 18 -18.71 18.51 27.17
N VAL A 19 -19.14 18.30 25.91
CA VAL A 19 -18.82 17.07 25.16
C VAL A 19 -17.32 16.93 24.97
N GLN A 20 -16.60 18.01 24.71
CA GLN A 20 -15.14 17.97 24.60
C GLN A 20 -14.45 17.57 25.92
N ALA A 21 -14.92 18.09 27.05
CA ALA A 21 -14.39 17.72 28.35
C ALA A 21 -14.70 16.24 28.70
N GLU A 22 -15.90 15.76 28.36
CA GLU A 22 -16.32 14.36 28.52
C GLU A 22 -15.42 13.43 27.68
N ASN A 23 -15.13 13.79 26.42
CA ASN A 23 -14.25 13.04 25.54
C ASN A 23 -12.80 12.99 26.09
N ASP A 24 -12.26 14.13 26.54
CA ASP A 24 -10.92 14.19 27.12
C ASP A 24 -10.80 13.33 28.39
N ALA A 25 -11.82 13.38 29.26
CA ALA A 25 -11.88 12.58 30.48
C ALA A 25 -12.03 11.08 30.19
N LEU A 26 -12.80 10.70 29.16
CA LEU A 26 -12.96 9.31 28.74
C LEU A 26 -11.64 8.71 28.29
N VAL A 27 -10.95 9.36 27.35
CA VAL A 27 -9.65 8.88 26.84
C VAL A 27 -8.62 8.77 27.97
N GLN A 28 -8.53 9.80 28.83
CA GLN A 28 -7.60 9.78 29.96
C GLN A 28 -7.88 8.60 30.88
N ARG A 29 -9.13 8.41 31.32
CA ARG A 29 -9.53 7.32 32.20
C ARG A 29 -9.23 5.95 31.60
N VAL A 30 -9.54 5.74 30.33
CA VAL A 30 -9.31 4.45 29.66
C VAL A 30 -7.83 4.18 29.54
N ASN A 31 -7.01 5.15 29.14
CA ASN A 31 -5.56 4.99 29.04
C ASN A 31 -4.91 4.71 30.41
N GLU A 32 -5.41 5.33 31.51
CA GLU A 32 -4.97 4.99 32.86
C GLU A 32 -5.32 3.54 33.22
N GLN A 33 -6.52 3.06 32.86
CA GLN A 33 -6.94 1.68 33.09
C GLN A 33 -6.11 0.68 32.28
N ILE A 34 -5.79 0.99 31.01
CA ILE A 34 -4.91 0.16 30.16
C ILE A 34 -3.51 0.10 30.78
N SER A 35 -2.94 1.26 31.16
CA SER A 35 -1.60 1.34 31.75
C SER A 35 -1.48 0.57 33.08
N LEU A 36 -2.58 0.43 33.81
CA LEU A 36 -2.66 -0.33 35.07
C LEU A 36 -3.10 -1.80 34.86
N GLU A 37 -3.31 -2.22 33.60
CA GLU A 37 -3.79 -3.56 33.24
C GLU A 37 -5.15 -3.95 33.90
N ILE A 38 -6.02 -2.95 34.14
CA ILE A 38 -7.34 -3.14 34.76
C ILE A 38 -8.50 -2.77 33.84
N PHE A 39 -8.21 -2.47 32.56
CA PHE A 39 -9.28 -2.14 31.59
C PHE A 39 -10.12 -3.38 31.29
N ASP A 40 -11.45 -3.24 31.40
CA ASP A 40 -12.39 -4.30 31.02
C ASP A 40 -12.73 -4.20 29.52
N ALA A 41 -12.04 -5.01 28.71
CA ALA A 41 -12.26 -5.07 27.28
C ALA A 41 -13.63 -5.67 26.88
N THR A 42 -14.45 -6.12 27.84
CA THR A 42 -15.83 -6.59 27.60
C THR A 42 -16.89 -5.52 27.82
N ASP A 43 -16.50 -4.33 28.31
CA ASP A 43 -17.42 -3.20 28.48
C ASP A 43 -17.77 -2.57 27.13
N GLU A 44 -18.82 -3.15 26.49
CA GLU A 44 -19.32 -2.64 25.20
C GLU A 44 -19.73 -1.17 25.24
N THR A 45 -20.18 -0.66 26.40
CA THR A 45 -20.61 0.73 26.53
C THR A 45 -19.44 1.68 26.36
N VAL A 46 -18.32 1.37 27.01
CA VAL A 46 -17.09 2.15 26.89
C VAL A 46 -16.52 2.03 25.46
N LEU A 47 -16.52 0.83 24.88
CA LEU A 47 -16.02 0.62 23.50
C LEU A 47 -16.84 1.44 22.49
N LYS A 48 -18.16 1.47 22.59
CA LYS A 48 -19.04 2.31 21.76
C LYS A 48 -18.75 3.81 21.95
N GLN A 49 -18.56 4.25 23.18
CA GLN A 49 -18.21 5.66 23.46
C GLN A 49 -16.86 6.05 22.85
N LEU A 50 -15.86 5.17 22.91
CA LEU A 50 -14.55 5.41 22.29
C LEU A 50 -14.67 5.52 20.77
N VAL A 51 -15.47 4.68 20.13
CA VAL A 51 -15.72 4.74 18.67
C VAL A 51 -16.45 6.03 18.29
N GLU A 52 -17.46 6.46 19.06
CA GLU A 52 -18.12 7.76 18.84
C GLU A 52 -17.14 8.94 18.97
N GLY A 53 -16.16 8.84 19.86
CA GLY A 53 -15.07 9.82 20.02
C GLY A 53 -14.19 9.99 18.77
N LEU A 54 -14.19 9.04 17.85
CA LEU A 54 -13.55 9.19 16.53
C LEU A 54 -14.20 10.30 15.68
N GLY A 55 -15.36 10.81 16.08
CA GLY A 55 -16.03 11.95 15.48
C GLY A 55 -15.67 13.31 16.09
N ASP A 56 -14.80 13.40 17.11
CA ASP A 56 -14.43 14.66 17.76
C ASP A 56 -13.89 15.66 16.72
N PRO A 57 -14.33 16.92 16.71
CA PRO A 57 -13.86 17.91 15.75
C PRO A 57 -12.35 18.23 15.86
N ARG A 58 -11.75 17.98 17.02
CA ARG A 58 -10.33 18.22 17.28
C ARG A 58 -9.48 17.04 16.78
N GLY A 59 -8.63 17.26 15.78
CA GLY A 59 -7.82 16.21 15.13
C GLY A 59 -6.93 15.41 16.09
N LEU A 60 -6.30 16.08 17.06
CA LEU A 60 -5.44 15.44 18.07
C LEU A 60 -6.25 14.54 19.04
N VAL A 61 -7.48 14.91 19.35
CA VAL A 61 -8.35 14.10 20.20
C VAL A 61 -8.80 12.85 19.47
N ARG A 62 -9.20 12.98 18.20
CA ARG A 62 -9.48 11.81 17.35
C ARG A 62 -8.32 10.83 17.28
N LEU A 63 -7.08 11.36 17.14
CA LEU A 63 -5.88 10.52 17.12
C LEU A 63 -5.73 9.73 18.42
N ARG A 64 -5.92 10.39 19.58
CA ARG A 64 -5.87 9.70 20.88
C ARG A 64 -6.93 8.60 20.99
N PHE A 65 -8.17 8.83 20.50
CA PHE A 65 -9.19 7.77 20.47
C PHE A 65 -8.75 6.59 19.60
N ALA A 66 -8.18 6.87 18.41
CA ALA A 66 -7.68 5.83 17.53
C ALA A 66 -6.52 5.03 18.14
N GLU A 67 -5.58 5.70 18.82
CA GLU A 67 -4.47 5.08 19.54
C GLU A 67 -5.00 4.21 20.69
N THR A 68 -5.90 4.73 21.53
CA THR A 68 -6.53 3.98 22.63
C THR A 68 -7.26 2.73 22.13
N LEU A 69 -8.06 2.85 21.04
CA LEU A 69 -8.73 1.71 20.43
C LEU A 69 -7.73 0.72 19.82
N GLY A 70 -6.62 1.22 19.27
CA GLY A 70 -5.51 0.40 18.79
C GLY A 70 -4.83 -0.40 19.91
N GLU A 71 -4.62 0.20 21.08
CA GLU A 71 -4.08 -0.47 22.26
C GLU A 71 -5.04 -1.52 22.85
N ILE A 72 -6.36 -1.25 22.83
CA ILE A 72 -7.39 -2.24 23.20
C ILE A 72 -7.36 -3.43 22.23
N GLY A 73 -7.04 -3.21 20.97
CA GLY A 73 -6.83 -4.26 19.96
C GLY A 73 -8.13 -4.94 19.53
N GLU A 74 -8.08 -6.25 19.40
CA GLU A 74 -9.14 -7.09 18.80
C GLU A 74 -10.52 -6.94 19.44
N ALA A 75 -10.62 -6.55 20.70
CA ALA A 75 -11.89 -6.32 21.36
C ALA A 75 -12.64 -5.11 20.76
N ALA A 76 -11.93 -4.13 20.21
CA ALA A 76 -12.52 -2.97 19.54
C ALA A 76 -12.97 -3.27 18.11
N THR A 77 -12.45 -4.33 17.46
CA THR A 77 -12.70 -4.65 16.05
C THR A 77 -14.19 -4.70 15.68
N PRO A 78 -15.09 -5.39 16.41
CA PRO A 78 -16.51 -5.44 16.04
C PRO A 78 -17.18 -4.07 16.01
N PHE A 79 -16.82 -3.18 16.93
CA PHE A 79 -17.39 -1.83 17.05
C PHE A 79 -16.85 -0.90 15.95
N LEU A 80 -15.60 -1.05 15.57
CA LEU A 80 -14.98 -0.33 14.46
C LEU A 80 -15.56 -0.77 13.11
N ILE A 81 -15.81 -2.08 12.92
CA ILE A 81 -16.49 -2.62 11.75
C ILE A 81 -17.90 -2.05 11.64
N GLU A 82 -18.66 -2.05 12.73
CA GLU A 82 -20.01 -1.48 12.73
C GLU A 82 -19.99 0.00 12.36
N ALA A 83 -19.07 0.77 12.92
CA ALA A 83 -18.91 2.18 12.60
C ALA A 83 -18.46 2.39 11.14
N LEU A 84 -17.53 1.59 10.62
CA LEU A 84 -17.09 1.65 9.23
C LEU A 84 -18.24 1.45 8.25
N LYS A 85 -19.14 0.51 8.53
CA LYS A 85 -20.27 0.14 7.66
C LYS A 85 -21.42 1.13 7.72
N ASN A 86 -21.78 1.55 8.92
CA ASN A 86 -23.10 2.12 9.15
C ASN A 86 -23.09 3.54 9.72
N HIS A 87 -21.93 4.08 10.13
CA HIS A 87 -21.92 5.38 10.78
C HIS A 87 -22.19 6.51 9.78
N SER A 88 -23.15 7.37 10.08
CA SER A 88 -23.57 8.48 9.21
C SER A 88 -22.50 9.56 9.02
N ASN A 89 -21.65 9.77 10.04
CA ASN A 89 -20.54 10.73 9.97
C ASN A 89 -19.34 10.10 9.26
N VAL A 90 -19.02 10.61 8.07
CA VAL A 90 -17.86 10.17 7.28
C VAL A 90 -16.53 10.28 8.03
N VAL A 91 -16.41 11.24 8.96
CA VAL A 91 -15.18 11.39 9.77
C VAL A 91 -14.95 10.16 10.65
N VAL A 92 -16.03 9.61 11.23
CA VAL A 92 -15.97 8.38 12.02
C VAL A 92 -15.63 7.19 11.13
N ARG A 93 -16.27 7.03 9.95
CA ARG A 93 -15.94 5.95 9.00
C ARG A 93 -14.48 5.97 8.59
N ARG A 94 -13.93 7.16 8.24
CA ARG A 94 -12.50 7.35 7.92
C ARG A 94 -11.58 6.97 9.07
N ALA A 95 -11.92 7.39 10.29
CA ALA A 95 -11.13 7.10 11.47
C ALA A 95 -11.21 5.61 11.85
N ALA A 96 -12.39 4.99 11.75
CA ALA A 96 -12.57 3.56 11.99
C ALA A 96 -11.70 2.71 11.03
N ALA A 97 -11.70 3.00 9.72
CA ALA A 97 -10.83 2.33 8.76
C ALA A 97 -9.33 2.47 9.13
N LYS A 98 -8.91 3.68 9.52
CA LYS A 98 -7.52 3.92 9.95
C LYS A 98 -7.17 3.20 11.26
N THR A 99 -8.10 3.13 12.21
CA THR A 99 -7.87 2.40 13.47
C THR A 99 -7.77 0.89 13.21
N LEU A 100 -8.59 0.35 12.31
CA LEU A 100 -8.46 -1.05 11.87
C LEU A 100 -7.10 -1.34 11.21
N THR A 101 -6.45 -0.35 10.61
CA THR A 101 -5.06 -0.48 10.12
C THR A 101 -4.06 -0.68 11.27
N ILE A 102 -4.31 -0.07 12.43
CA ILE A 102 -3.45 -0.23 13.62
C ILE A 102 -3.62 -1.61 14.23
N ILE A 103 -4.88 -2.06 14.36
CA ILE A 103 -5.23 -3.35 14.98
C ILE A 103 -4.83 -4.52 14.07
N ALA A 104 -5.00 -4.38 12.76
CA ALA A 104 -4.67 -5.39 11.76
C ALA A 104 -5.38 -6.76 11.97
N ASP A 105 -6.60 -6.74 12.50
CA ASP A 105 -7.37 -7.96 12.79
C ASP A 105 -7.90 -8.61 11.50
N PRO A 106 -7.53 -9.88 11.19
CA PRO A 106 -7.99 -10.57 9.99
C PRO A 106 -9.52 -10.72 9.89
N ARG A 107 -10.23 -10.69 11.01
CA ARG A 107 -11.69 -10.76 11.04
C ARG A 107 -12.36 -9.58 10.35
N ALA A 108 -11.66 -8.45 10.22
CA ALA A 108 -12.16 -7.26 9.55
C ALA A 108 -12.10 -7.35 8.01
N VAL A 109 -11.38 -8.30 7.44
CA VAL A 109 -11.15 -8.41 5.98
C VAL A 109 -12.44 -8.33 5.15
N PRO A 110 -13.53 -9.07 5.43
CA PRO A 110 -14.74 -8.99 4.62
C PRO A 110 -15.38 -7.59 4.60
N ASP A 111 -15.41 -6.91 5.74
CA ASP A 111 -16.02 -5.59 5.87
C ASP A 111 -15.12 -4.48 5.34
N LEU A 112 -13.80 -4.63 5.48
CA LEU A 112 -12.80 -3.77 4.83
C LEU A 112 -12.90 -3.86 3.30
N LEU A 113 -13.07 -5.05 2.74
CA LEU A 113 -13.30 -5.24 1.30
C LEU A 113 -14.58 -4.53 0.85
N GLN A 114 -15.67 -4.68 1.59
CA GLN A 114 -16.91 -3.99 1.27
C GLN A 114 -16.72 -2.47 1.28
N ALA A 115 -16.05 -1.92 2.28
CA ALA A 115 -15.77 -0.49 2.38
C ALA A 115 -14.83 -0.03 1.24
N PHE A 116 -13.79 -0.80 0.93
CA PHE A 116 -12.86 -0.51 -0.16
C PHE A 116 -13.57 -0.42 -1.51
N LEU A 117 -14.49 -1.34 -1.80
CA LEU A 117 -15.16 -1.41 -3.09
C LEU A 117 -16.34 -0.44 -3.20
N ASN A 118 -17.05 -0.16 -2.11
CA ASN A 118 -18.39 0.42 -2.19
C ASN A 118 -18.61 1.70 -1.37
N ASP A 119 -17.71 2.13 -0.47
CA ASP A 119 -17.94 3.38 0.28
C ASP A 119 -17.96 4.57 -0.68
N GLU A 120 -18.88 5.48 -0.48
CA GLU A 120 -19.02 6.69 -1.28
C GLU A 120 -17.81 7.63 -1.17
N ASP A 121 -17.11 7.58 -0.03
CA ASP A 121 -15.99 8.45 0.27
C ASP A 121 -14.65 7.82 -0.12
N THR A 122 -13.89 8.51 -0.96
CA THR A 122 -12.60 8.03 -1.47
C THR A 122 -11.55 7.83 -0.39
N VAL A 123 -11.62 8.61 0.71
CA VAL A 123 -10.67 8.47 1.83
C VAL A 123 -10.99 7.24 2.66
N VAL A 124 -12.27 6.88 2.81
CA VAL A 124 -12.67 5.61 3.43
C VAL A 124 -12.16 4.46 2.58
N ARG A 125 -12.40 4.48 1.26
CA ARG A 125 -11.90 3.44 0.34
C ARG A 125 -10.39 3.24 0.44
N SER A 126 -9.61 4.32 0.33
CA SER A 126 -8.14 4.22 0.41
C SER A 126 -7.64 3.78 1.79
N SER A 127 -8.33 4.20 2.88
CA SER A 127 -7.99 3.74 4.23
C SER A 127 -8.31 2.27 4.43
N ALA A 128 -9.41 1.78 3.86
CA ALA A 128 -9.77 0.36 3.89
C ALA A 128 -8.76 -0.50 3.10
N ALA A 129 -8.28 -0.03 1.93
CA ALA A 129 -7.20 -0.69 1.21
C ALA A 129 -5.90 -0.76 2.04
N GLY A 130 -5.57 0.32 2.76
CA GLY A 130 -4.44 0.35 3.69
C GLY A 130 -4.61 -0.64 4.87
N ALA A 131 -5.83 -0.77 5.39
CA ALA A 131 -6.14 -1.74 6.43
C ALA A 131 -6.03 -3.19 5.92
N LEU A 132 -6.52 -3.48 4.71
CA LEU A 132 -6.34 -4.77 4.04
C LEU A 132 -4.86 -5.14 3.88
N ALA A 133 -4.03 -4.18 3.48
CA ALA A 133 -2.60 -4.39 3.39
C ALA A 133 -1.96 -4.76 4.75
N ARG A 134 -2.47 -4.21 5.85
CA ARG A 134 -1.97 -4.47 7.21
C ARG A 134 -2.50 -5.78 7.81
N THR A 135 -3.60 -6.33 7.32
CA THR A 135 -4.08 -7.66 7.74
C THR A 135 -3.25 -8.80 7.13
N GLY A 136 -2.23 -8.49 6.33
CA GLY A 136 -1.25 -9.45 5.83
C GLY A 136 -1.86 -10.54 4.94
N GLU A 137 -1.37 -11.76 5.13
CA GLU A 137 -1.74 -12.94 4.33
C GLU A 137 -3.26 -13.14 4.18
N ALA A 138 -4.04 -12.79 5.20
CA ALA A 138 -5.50 -12.97 5.20
C ALA A 138 -6.23 -12.23 4.08
N SER A 139 -5.69 -11.10 3.62
CA SER A 139 -6.27 -10.29 2.53
C SER A 139 -5.86 -10.75 1.13
N VAL A 140 -4.78 -11.52 1.00
CA VAL A 140 -4.18 -11.83 -0.30
C VAL A 140 -5.15 -12.50 -1.28
N PRO A 141 -5.94 -13.52 -0.90
CA PRO A 141 -6.88 -14.14 -1.84
C PRO A 141 -7.88 -13.14 -2.43
N ALA A 142 -8.46 -12.30 -1.58
CA ALA A 142 -9.45 -11.32 -2.02
C ALA A 142 -8.86 -10.20 -2.90
N LEU A 143 -7.62 -9.78 -2.62
CA LEU A 143 -6.91 -8.80 -3.46
C LEU A 143 -6.59 -9.39 -4.85
N LEU A 144 -6.22 -10.69 -4.91
CA LEU A 144 -6.02 -11.39 -6.18
C LEU A 144 -7.33 -11.55 -6.96
N ASP A 145 -8.46 -11.82 -6.29
CA ASP A 145 -9.78 -11.90 -6.92
C ASP A 145 -10.20 -10.55 -7.53
N ILE A 146 -9.93 -9.44 -6.85
CA ILE A 146 -10.17 -8.08 -7.37
C ILE A 146 -9.36 -7.85 -8.65
N LEU A 147 -8.10 -8.24 -8.67
CA LEU A 147 -7.23 -8.10 -9.84
C LEU A 147 -7.65 -8.99 -11.00
N ALA A 148 -8.17 -10.18 -10.71
CA ALA A 148 -8.64 -11.13 -11.71
C ALA A 148 -9.96 -10.74 -12.37
N SER A 149 -10.78 -9.94 -11.70
CA SER A 149 -12.12 -9.56 -12.17
C SER A 149 -12.05 -8.40 -13.18
N ASP A 150 -12.77 -8.54 -14.29
CA ASP A 150 -12.96 -7.46 -15.27
C ASP A 150 -14.01 -6.42 -14.81
N GLU A 151 -14.72 -6.67 -13.72
CA GLU A 151 -15.76 -5.77 -13.20
C GLU A 151 -15.19 -4.57 -12.44
N HIS A 152 -13.94 -4.66 -11.97
CA HIS A 152 -13.33 -3.59 -11.18
C HIS A 152 -12.54 -2.61 -12.05
N PRO A 153 -12.71 -1.29 -11.83
CA PRO A 153 -11.98 -0.26 -12.56
C PRO A 153 -10.49 -0.25 -12.16
N GLN A 154 -9.65 0.31 -13.03
CA GLN A 154 -8.19 0.29 -12.88
C GLN A 154 -7.67 0.97 -11.60
N ASP A 155 -8.36 1.97 -11.06
CA ASP A 155 -7.99 2.60 -9.80
C ASP A 155 -8.14 1.63 -8.60
N ILE A 156 -9.21 0.83 -8.59
CA ILE A 156 -9.41 -0.23 -7.59
C ILE A 156 -8.34 -1.32 -7.74
N LYS A 157 -8.08 -1.79 -8.97
CA LYS A 157 -7.02 -2.78 -9.24
C LYS A 157 -5.64 -2.24 -8.84
N GLY A 158 -5.36 -0.96 -9.09
CA GLY A 158 -4.12 -0.31 -8.67
C GLY A 158 -3.92 -0.31 -7.15
N HIS A 159 -4.98 -0.04 -6.37
CA HIS A 159 -4.91 -0.12 -4.92
C HIS A 159 -4.74 -1.57 -4.42
N ALA A 160 -5.38 -2.55 -5.07
CA ALA A 160 -5.22 -3.96 -4.73
C ALA A 160 -3.78 -4.44 -5.01
N ALA A 161 -3.20 -4.05 -6.14
CA ALA A 161 -1.81 -4.34 -6.48
C ALA A 161 -0.83 -3.71 -5.48
N TRP A 162 -1.07 -2.45 -5.11
CA TRP A 162 -0.29 -1.77 -4.08
C TRP A 162 -0.37 -2.49 -2.72
N ALA A 163 -1.57 -2.91 -2.32
CA ALA A 163 -1.76 -3.64 -1.06
C ALA A 163 -1.01 -4.97 -1.06
N LEU A 164 -1.04 -5.73 -2.16
CA LEU A 164 -0.26 -6.96 -2.33
C LEU A 164 1.25 -6.72 -2.20
N ALA A 165 1.75 -5.67 -2.85
CA ALA A 165 3.16 -5.29 -2.76
C ALA A 165 3.55 -4.89 -1.33
N PHE A 166 2.65 -4.20 -0.60
CA PHE A 166 2.88 -3.81 0.79
C PHE A 166 2.89 -5.00 1.75
N ILE A 167 2.06 -6.04 1.52
CA ILE A 167 2.08 -7.28 2.31
C ILE A 167 3.43 -7.98 2.17
N GLY A 168 4.08 -7.86 1.01
CA GLY A 168 5.45 -8.32 0.80
C GLY A 168 5.60 -9.83 1.03
N SER A 169 6.57 -10.17 1.87
CA SER A 169 6.98 -11.56 2.10
C SER A 169 5.90 -12.48 2.70
N GLU A 170 4.94 -11.94 3.44
CA GLU A 170 3.81 -12.72 3.98
C GLU A 170 2.91 -13.27 2.85
N ALA A 171 2.90 -12.60 1.68
CA ALA A 171 2.16 -13.03 0.50
C ALA A 171 2.93 -14.03 -0.38
N ALA A 172 4.20 -14.29 -0.13
CA ALA A 172 5.11 -14.96 -1.08
C ALA A 172 4.56 -16.28 -1.66
N ASP A 173 3.99 -17.15 -0.84
CA ASP A 173 3.44 -18.43 -1.31
C ASP A 173 2.23 -18.25 -2.24
N TYR A 174 1.40 -17.24 -2.04
CA TYR A 174 0.30 -16.89 -2.94
C TYR A 174 0.82 -16.29 -4.23
N LEU A 175 1.82 -15.40 -4.16
CA LEU A 175 2.43 -14.76 -5.31
C LEU A 175 3.07 -15.80 -6.23
N TYR A 176 3.80 -16.79 -5.68
CA TYR A 176 4.40 -17.86 -6.48
C TYR A 176 3.35 -18.70 -7.22
N LYS A 177 2.20 -18.96 -6.61
CA LYS A 177 1.09 -19.70 -7.24
C LYS A 177 0.40 -18.87 -8.34
N ALA A 178 0.29 -17.55 -8.13
CA ALA A 178 -0.40 -16.64 -9.02
C ALA A 178 0.43 -16.16 -10.23
N LEU A 179 1.73 -16.49 -10.30
CA LEU A 179 2.59 -16.17 -11.45
C LEU A 179 2.05 -16.64 -12.80
N ASN A 180 1.33 -17.78 -12.80
CA ASN A 180 0.76 -18.39 -14.02
C ASN A 180 -0.75 -18.11 -14.14
N ALA A 181 -1.28 -17.09 -13.47
CA ALA A 181 -2.68 -16.72 -13.58
C ALA A 181 -3.04 -16.33 -15.04
N ALA A 182 -4.29 -16.61 -15.43
CA ALA A 182 -4.79 -16.23 -16.74
C ALA A 182 -4.89 -14.70 -16.91
N SER A 183 -5.22 -13.98 -15.82
CA SER A 183 -5.33 -12.52 -15.82
C SER A 183 -3.96 -11.85 -15.91
N LEU A 184 -3.81 -10.94 -16.88
CA LEU A 184 -2.61 -10.12 -17.05
C LEU A 184 -2.42 -9.17 -15.86
N ASP A 185 -3.51 -8.58 -15.35
CA ASP A 185 -3.47 -7.68 -14.19
C ASP A 185 -2.94 -8.40 -12.94
N VAL A 186 -3.36 -9.66 -12.71
CA VAL A 186 -2.83 -10.49 -11.62
C VAL A 186 -1.32 -10.69 -11.81
N ARG A 187 -0.88 -11.13 -13.00
CA ARG A 187 0.54 -11.40 -13.25
C ARG A 187 1.40 -10.15 -13.09
N CYS A 188 0.95 -8.99 -13.59
CA CYS A 188 1.65 -7.71 -13.40
C CYS A 188 1.80 -7.36 -11.93
N ALA A 189 0.70 -7.43 -11.15
CA ALA A 189 0.72 -7.15 -9.73
C ALA A 189 1.64 -8.10 -8.96
N VAL A 190 1.64 -9.39 -9.34
CA VAL A 190 2.51 -10.41 -8.75
C VAL A 190 3.99 -10.11 -9.02
N ILE A 191 4.35 -9.74 -10.24
CA ILE A 191 5.73 -9.34 -10.58
C ILE A 191 6.19 -8.14 -9.75
N GLY A 192 5.34 -7.09 -9.63
CA GLY A 192 5.63 -5.94 -8.79
C GLY A 192 5.83 -6.33 -7.31
N ALA A 193 4.92 -7.16 -6.76
CA ALA A 193 5.01 -7.62 -5.39
C ALA A 193 6.23 -8.50 -5.13
N LEU A 194 6.62 -9.37 -6.07
CA LEU A 194 7.85 -10.17 -5.98
C LEU A 194 9.12 -9.29 -5.94
N GLY A 195 9.10 -8.13 -6.62
CA GLY A 195 10.17 -7.14 -6.48
C GLY A 195 10.33 -6.65 -5.04
N HIS A 196 9.24 -6.39 -4.34
CA HIS A 196 9.27 -6.01 -2.92
C HIS A 196 9.76 -7.16 -2.03
N VAL A 197 9.27 -8.39 -2.24
CA VAL A 197 9.74 -9.59 -1.50
C VAL A 197 11.24 -9.77 -1.67
N ALA A 198 11.74 -9.66 -2.90
CA ALA A 198 13.15 -9.79 -3.22
C ALA A 198 14.01 -8.72 -2.52
N GLN A 199 13.51 -7.49 -2.44
CA GLN A 199 14.19 -6.37 -1.79
C GLN A 199 14.24 -6.51 -0.27
N GLU A 200 13.12 -6.93 0.37
CA GLU A 200 13.02 -7.03 1.82
C GLU A 200 13.85 -8.18 2.40
N GLN A 201 13.87 -9.33 1.73
CA GLN A 201 14.47 -10.56 2.24
C GLN A 201 15.74 -10.98 1.52
N SER A 202 16.19 -10.24 0.49
CA SER A 202 17.22 -10.71 -0.44
C SER A 202 16.87 -12.11 -0.99
N ASP A 203 15.57 -12.33 -1.28
CA ASP A 203 15.03 -13.63 -1.67
C ASP A 203 15.46 -14.01 -3.09
N GLU A 204 16.45 -14.90 -3.16
CA GLU A 204 17.00 -15.39 -4.43
C GLU A 204 15.93 -16.07 -5.30
N LYS A 205 14.94 -16.72 -4.70
CA LYS A 205 13.84 -17.36 -5.45
C LYS A 205 12.99 -16.32 -6.17
N SER A 206 12.61 -15.24 -5.51
CA SER A 206 11.88 -14.13 -6.13
C SER A 206 12.72 -13.47 -7.24
N CYS A 207 14.01 -13.24 -7.00
CA CYS A 207 14.92 -12.72 -8.02
C CYS A 207 14.98 -13.62 -9.27
N ASN A 208 15.09 -14.93 -9.10
CA ASN A 208 15.12 -15.89 -10.21
C ASN A 208 13.80 -15.96 -10.97
N LEU A 209 12.66 -15.80 -10.28
CA LEU A 209 11.36 -15.71 -10.91
C LEU A 209 11.22 -14.42 -11.74
N LEU A 210 11.72 -13.30 -11.24
CA LEU A 210 11.78 -12.04 -11.99
C LEU A 210 12.68 -12.16 -13.24
N VAL A 211 13.84 -12.82 -13.12
CA VAL A 211 14.69 -13.12 -14.28
C VAL A 211 13.96 -13.98 -15.32
N SER A 212 13.24 -15.00 -14.88
CA SER A 212 12.45 -15.86 -15.78
C SER A 212 11.34 -15.07 -16.50
N ALA A 213 10.72 -14.09 -15.82
CA ALA A 213 9.67 -13.24 -16.37
C ALA A 213 10.17 -12.27 -17.46
N LEU A 214 11.48 -12.06 -17.62
CA LEU A 214 12.05 -11.30 -18.74
C LEU A 214 11.81 -11.97 -20.12
N THR A 215 11.38 -13.23 -20.13
CA THR A 215 11.08 -13.98 -21.37
C THR A 215 9.58 -14.29 -21.50
N ASP A 216 8.72 -13.66 -20.70
CA ASP A 216 7.26 -13.84 -20.80
C ASP A 216 6.74 -13.43 -22.19
N PRO A 217 5.72 -14.12 -22.75
CA PRO A 217 5.11 -13.73 -24.02
C PRO A 217 4.55 -12.29 -24.01
N GLU A 218 4.06 -11.79 -22.88
CA GLU A 218 3.49 -10.47 -22.73
C GLU A 218 4.56 -9.40 -22.46
N ALA A 219 4.65 -8.39 -23.32
CA ALA A 219 5.63 -7.31 -23.19
C ALA A 219 5.52 -6.56 -21.85
N LEU A 220 4.28 -6.38 -21.35
CA LEU A 220 4.04 -5.71 -20.07
C LEU A 220 4.71 -6.46 -18.92
N ILE A 221 4.62 -7.79 -18.89
CA ILE A 221 5.27 -8.62 -17.85
C ILE A 221 6.80 -8.50 -17.94
N ARG A 222 7.37 -8.54 -19.16
CA ARG A 222 8.81 -8.36 -19.36
C ARG A 222 9.28 -6.98 -18.88
N THR A 223 8.48 -5.93 -19.15
CA THR A 223 8.76 -4.54 -18.70
C THR A 223 8.78 -4.45 -17.18
N GLU A 224 7.74 -4.95 -16.52
CA GLU A 224 7.63 -4.95 -15.06
C GLU A 224 8.77 -5.77 -14.41
N ALA A 225 9.11 -6.94 -14.97
CA ALA A 225 10.21 -7.76 -14.48
C ALA A 225 11.56 -7.04 -14.60
N ALA A 226 11.82 -6.39 -15.74
CA ALA A 226 13.04 -5.61 -15.92
C ALA A 226 13.12 -4.47 -14.90
N ALA A 227 12.02 -3.73 -14.71
CA ALA A 227 11.96 -2.62 -13.76
C ALA A 227 12.18 -3.09 -12.30
N ALA A 228 11.55 -4.20 -11.91
CA ALA A 228 11.70 -4.80 -10.59
C ALA A 228 13.14 -5.22 -10.29
N LEU A 229 13.81 -5.89 -11.24
CA LEU A 229 15.21 -6.30 -11.12
C LEU A 229 16.15 -5.11 -10.90
N GLY A 230 15.89 -3.98 -11.57
CA GLY A 230 16.65 -2.74 -11.37
C GLY A 230 16.37 -2.06 -10.01
N GLN A 231 15.17 -2.25 -9.43
CA GLN A 231 14.86 -1.75 -8.09
C GLN A 231 15.51 -2.60 -6.99
N VAL A 232 15.46 -3.92 -7.16
CA VAL A 232 16.13 -4.88 -6.24
C VAL A 232 17.63 -4.72 -6.26
N ASN A 233 18.20 -4.16 -7.32
CA ASN A 233 19.64 -4.08 -7.56
C ASN A 233 20.29 -5.47 -7.54
N TYR A 234 19.84 -6.37 -8.45
CA TYR A 234 20.27 -7.77 -8.50
C TYR A 234 21.30 -8.01 -9.61
N PRO A 235 22.62 -7.98 -9.31
CA PRO A 235 23.68 -8.12 -10.32
C PRO A 235 23.60 -9.39 -11.17
N PRO A 236 23.18 -10.58 -10.64
CA PRO A 236 23.06 -11.77 -11.48
C PRO A 236 22.05 -11.64 -12.63
N SER A 237 21.16 -10.64 -12.62
CA SER A 237 20.22 -10.37 -13.73
C SER A 237 20.87 -9.66 -14.92
N VAL A 238 22.05 -9.08 -14.78
CA VAL A 238 22.71 -8.25 -15.81
C VAL A 238 22.80 -8.94 -17.18
N PRO A 239 23.23 -10.20 -17.30
CA PRO A 239 23.25 -10.87 -18.62
C PRO A 239 21.88 -10.96 -19.27
N HIS A 240 20.82 -11.16 -18.49
CA HIS A 240 19.44 -11.26 -18.98
C HIS A 240 18.88 -9.89 -19.36
N LEU A 241 19.17 -8.84 -18.60
CA LEU A 241 18.82 -7.47 -18.95
C LEU A 241 19.54 -6.97 -20.21
N ILE A 242 20.79 -7.42 -20.44
CA ILE A 242 21.50 -7.15 -21.70
C ILE A 242 20.77 -7.78 -22.89
N LEU A 243 20.24 -8.99 -22.75
CA LEU A 243 19.43 -9.60 -23.82
C LEU A 243 18.14 -8.79 -24.05
N ALA A 244 17.51 -8.28 -22.99
CA ALA A 244 16.30 -7.46 -23.09
C ALA A 244 16.53 -6.09 -23.77
N LEU A 245 17.77 -5.63 -23.95
CA LEU A 245 18.10 -4.44 -24.76
C LEU A 245 17.70 -4.59 -26.24
N HIS A 246 17.53 -5.83 -26.71
CA HIS A 246 17.14 -6.16 -28.08
C HIS A 246 15.68 -6.61 -28.21
N ASP A 247 14.86 -6.39 -27.16
CA ASP A 247 13.44 -6.74 -27.21
C ASP A 247 12.74 -5.97 -28.33
N SER A 248 11.75 -6.62 -28.94
CA SER A 248 10.91 -6.00 -29.99
C SER A 248 10.07 -4.83 -29.43
N ASP A 249 9.69 -4.91 -28.16
CA ASP A 249 8.90 -3.89 -27.48
C ASP A 249 9.80 -2.77 -26.94
N LEU A 250 9.40 -1.52 -27.20
CA LEU A 250 10.17 -0.34 -26.81
C LEU A 250 10.22 -0.14 -25.29
N ASP A 251 9.13 -0.42 -24.58
CA ASP A 251 9.07 -0.22 -23.14
C ASP A 251 9.92 -1.24 -22.39
N VAL A 252 10.01 -2.48 -22.90
CA VAL A 252 10.95 -3.49 -22.40
C VAL A 252 12.40 -3.01 -22.55
N ARG A 253 12.79 -2.52 -23.74
CA ARG A 253 14.14 -1.99 -23.94
C ARG A 253 14.46 -0.84 -23.00
N LYS A 254 13.53 0.12 -22.82
CA LYS A 254 13.67 1.26 -21.90
C LYS A 254 13.85 0.80 -20.45
N ALA A 255 13.02 -0.16 -20.00
CA ALA A 255 13.11 -0.72 -18.65
C ALA A 255 14.47 -1.40 -18.43
N ALA A 256 14.94 -2.21 -19.39
CA ALA A 256 16.24 -2.86 -19.32
C ALA A 256 17.40 -1.86 -19.23
N ILE A 257 17.41 -0.80 -20.06
CA ILE A 257 18.44 0.24 -20.02
C ILE A 257 18.48 0.92 -18.64
N ASN A 258 17.31 1.33 -18.11
CA ASN A 258 17.21 1.99 -16.82
C ASN A 258 17.70 1.08 -15.68
N SER A 259 17.39 -0.20 -15.75
CA SER A 259 17.76 -1.18 -14.74
C SER A 259 19.25 -1.48 -14.75
N LEU A 260 19.86 -1.61 -15.92
CA LEU A 260 21.32 -1.76 -16.06
C LEU A 260 22.04 -0.53 -15.51
N GLY A 261 21.53 0.68 -15.77
CA GLY A 261 22.08 1.90 -15.19
C GLY A 261 22.01 1.94 -13.66
N LYS A 262 20.91 1.46 -13.07
CA LYS A 262 20.74 1.39 -11.61
C LYS A 262 21.66 0.35 -10.96
N ILE A 263 21.77 -0.84 -11.56
CA ILE A 263 22.63 -1.93 -11.07
C ILE A 263 24.11 -1.53 -11.13
N GLY A 264 24.51 -0.75 -12.13
CA GLY A 264 25.85 -0.17 -12.18
C GLY A 264 26.96 -1.12 -12.65
N ASP A 265 26.62 -2.33 -13.11
CA ASP A 265 27.62 -3.31 -13.54
C ASP A 265 28.30 -2.88 -14.85
N ARG A 266 29.65 -2.81 -14.84
CA ARG A 266 30.48 -2.43 -15.99
C ARG A 266 30.28 -3.32 -17.21
N ALA A 267 29.82 -4.56 -17.04
CA ALA A 267 29.52 -5.48 -18.14
C ALA A 267 28.42 -4.93 -19.09
N ALA A 268 27.59 -4.00 -18.62
CA ALA A 268 26.57 -3.36 -19.42
C ALA A 268 27.08 -2.23 -20.33
N ASN A 269 28.29 -1.71 -20.11
CA ASN A 269 28.79 -0.53 -20.84
C ASN A 269 28.87 -0.75 -22.36
N GLU A 270 29.50 -1.84 -22.81
CA GLU A 270 29.61 -2.12 -24.25
C GLU A 270 28.26 -2.33 -24.92
N PRO A 271 27.31 -3.15 -24.39
CA PRO A 271 25.97 -3.25 -24.92
C PRO A 271 25.20 -1.93 -24.97
N LEU A 272 25.32 -1.08 -23.93
CA LEU A 272 24.67 0.23 -23.91
C LEU A 272 25.29 1.21 -24.89
N GLN A 273 26.61 1.16 -25.14
CA GLN A 273 27.27 1.99 -26.16
C GLN A 273 26.77 1.69 -27.57
N ALA A 274 26.44 0.44 -27.88
CA ALA A 274 25.84 0.07 -29.16
C ALA A 274 24.49 0.78 -29.40
N LEU A 275 23.72 1.05 -28.33
CA LEU A 275 22.42 1.75 -28.41
C LEU A 275 22.52 3.27 -28.59
N LEU A 276 23.70 3.86 -28.56
CA LEU A 276 23.89 5.30 -28.85
C LEU A 276 23.53 5.66 -30.29
N ASN A 277 23.43 4.67 -31.18
CA ASN A 277 23.01 4.81 -32.58
C ASN A 277 21.64 4.17 -32.86
N ASP A 278 20.83 3.86 -31.83
CA ASP A 278 19.50 3.29 -32.00
C ASP A 278 18.59 4.24 -32.80
N GLU A 279 17.66 3.67 -33.57
CA GLU A 279 16.68 4.44 -34.35
C GLU A 279 15.82 5.35 -33.49
N GLN A 280 15.46 4.88 -32.30
CA GLN A 280 14.63 5.60 -31.34
C GLN A 280 15.45 6.61 -30.51
N GLU A 281 15.08 7.88 -30.59
CA GLU A 281 15.78 8.94 -29.84
C GLU A 281 15.78 8.69 -28.32
N VAL A 282 14.64 8.22 -27.77
CA VAL A 282 14.51 7.94 -26.35
C VAL A 282 15.49 6.85 -25.90
N VAL A 283 15.72 5.81 -26.71
CA VAL A 283 16.69 4.74 -26.41
C VAL A 283 18.12 5.31 -26.36
N ARG A 284 18.50 6.16 -27.34
CA ARG A 284 19.81 6.83 -27.36
C ARG A 284 20.06 7.67 -26.10
N ILE A 285 19.03 8.45 -25.68
CA ILE A 285 19.11 9.30 -24.48
C ILE A 285 19.28 8.44 -23.23
N LEU A 286 18.43 7.42 -23.04
CA LEU A 286 18.48 6.55 -21.87
C LEU A 286 19.79 5.77 -21.81
N ALA A 287 20.31 5.25 -22.92
CA ALA A 287 21.60 4.57 -22.98
C ALA A 287 22.74 5.49 -22.52
N LYS A 288 22.75 6.74 -23.01
CA LYS A 288 23.76 7.73 -22.57
C LYS A 288 23.70 8.01 -21.06
N LEU A 289 22.48 8.13 -20.51
CA LEU A 289 22.27 8.36 -19.08
C LEU A 289 22.72 7.14 -18.24
N ALA A 290 22.37 5.93 -18.69
CA ALA A 290 22.76 4.70 -18.00
C ALA A 290 24.30 4.51 -17.97
N ILE A 291 24.98 4.75 -19.09
CA ILE A 291 26.47 4.70 -19.15
C ILE A 291 27.07 5.70 -18.16
N ALA A 292 26.59 6.96 -18.17
CA ALA A 292 27.11 7.97 -17.25
C ALA A 292 26.84 7.62 -15.77
N GLN A 293 25.74 6.92 -15.48
CA GLN A 293 25.43 6.44 -14.13
C GLN A 293 26.39 5.32 -13.70
N ILE A 294 26.64 4.32 -14.55
CA ILE A 294 27.60 3.24 -14.31
C ILE A 294 29.00 3.80 -14.06
N GLU A 295 29.45 4.74 -14.88
CA GLU A 295 30.77 5.37 -14.74
C GLU A 295 30.92 6.10 -13.40
N ARG A 296 29.89 6.82 -12.93
CA ARG A 296 29.91 7.49 -11.61
C ARG A 296 30.01 6.51 -10.47
N GLN A 297 29.17 5.46 -10.45
CA GLN A 297 29.19 4.43 -9.41
C GLN A 297 30.55 3.73 -9.35
N SER A 298 31.13 3.43 -10.50
CA SER A 298 32.46 2.82 -10.58
C SER A 298 33.60 3.69 -10.04
N GLN A 299 33.46 5.02 -10.07
CA GLN A 299 34.43 5.94 -9.48
C GLN A 299 34.32 6.05 -7.96
N GLU A 300 33.09 5.86 -7.43
CA GLU A 300 32.82 5.87 -5.98
C GLU A 300 33.33 4.60 -5.29
N ASP A 301 33.30 3.46 -5.99
CA ASP A 301 33.81 2.15 -5.48
C ASP A 301 35.35 2.05 -5.47
N ASP A 302 36.04 2.88 -6.26
CA ASP A 302 37.50 2.90 -6.37
C ASP A 302 38.18 3.80 -5.29
N TRP A 303 37.41 4.43 -4.36
CA TRP A 303 37.90 5.25 -3.24
C TRP A 303 37.66 4.59 -1.88
#